data_9df04ec4d3c654edbe5c5f73cfc3f090
#
_entry.id   9df04ec4d3c654edbe5c5f73cfc3f090
#
_cell.length_a   1.000
_cell.length_b   1.000
_cell.length_c   1.000
_cell.angle_alpha   90.00
_cell.angle_beta   90.00
_cell.angle_gamma   90.00
#
_symmetry.space_group_name_H-M   'P 1'
#
loop_
_entity.id
_entity.type
_entity.pdbx_description
1 polymer ?
#
loop_
_entity_poly.entity_id
_entity_poly.type
_entity_poly.pdbx_seq_one_letter_code
_entity_poly.pdbx_strand_id
1 'polypeptide(L)'
;MQNQNKQTNRSLLGIDRVLAAALLLATGSVSAEYGLNFPEPAANVAQEIFDIHMMTMGIATFLLCIVFAIVFYSLYFHRKSRGYEADQEFHNSWFGNWSWVIVPVMVLGVDLTIAGKADAVLKKVWDVPKEENIMDVKVTGHQWWWEFDYLDHDIKVESRYVPEEESGDLYLREVDNRLVLPTGVKIRFLHTSADVLHAFWVPELAVKKDAIPGYVTETWAELNREGVFRGQCAELCGTWHSRMPIVVESVSQEKFAAWVDDQKAVKIAAAAEASADKTWSMDELMAKGKPLYETKCGACHQATGMGLPPAFPALKGSALTIGPIADHLNIVLNGKEGTAMQPWNSLNDLEIAAIVTYERNAWDN
;
A
#
# COMPACT_ATOMS: atom_id res chain seq x y z
N MET A 1 -20.41 65.40 20.17
CA MET A 1 -19.07 64.80 19.92
C MET A 1 -18.85 63.40 20.53
N GLN A 2 -19.87 62.64 20.86
CA GLN A 2 -19.73 61.30 21.50
C GLN A 2 -20.07 60.09 20.61
N ASN A 3 -20.43 60.27 19.37
CA ASN A 3 -20.90 59.17 18.51
C ASN A 3 -19.89 58.69 17.42
N GLN A 4 -18.75 59.32 17.26
CA GLN A 4 -17.74 58.87 16.31
C GLN A 4 -16.71 57.88 16.87
N ASN A 5 -16.50 57.88 18.21
CA ASN A 5 -15.53 56.97 18.84
C ASN A 5 -16.01 55.55 19.07
N LYS A 6 -17.32 55.27 18.87
CA LYS A 6 -17.87 53.90 19.00
C LYS A 6 -17.80 53.09 17.71
N GLN A 7 -17.67 53.72 16.55
CA GLN A 7 -17.58 53.01 15.28
C GLN A 7 -16.16 52.57 14.94
N THR A 8 -15.12 53.35 15.33
CA THR A 8 -13.72 52.99 15.10
C THR A 8 -13.25 51.83 15.98
N ASN A 9 -13.80 51.68 17.21
CA ASN A 9 -13.44 50.55 18.09
C ASN A 9 -14.06 49.21 17.67
N ARG A 10 -15.16 49.19 16.90
CA ARG A 10 -15.76 47.96 16.41
C ARG A 10 -15.04 47.40 15.18
N SER A 11 -14.39 48.21 14.37
CA SER A 11 -13.64 47.76 13.20
C SER A 11 -12.27 47.19 13.58
N LEU A 12 -11.60 47.75 14.59
CA LEU A 12 -10.32 47.25 15.09
C LEU A 12 -10.47 45.87 15.77
N LEU A 13 -11.50 45.70 16.62
CA LEU A 13 -11.80 44.41 17.24
C LEU A 13 -12.17 43.29 16.27
N GLY A 14 -12.58 43.62 15.05
CA GLY A 14 -12.85 42.66 13.96
C GLY A 14 -11.56 42.17 13.27
N ILE A 15 -10.63 43.08 13.05
CA ILE A 15 -9.34 42.78 12.38
C ILE A 15 -8.44 41.96 13.31
N ASP A 16 -8.40 42.29 14.62
CA ASP A 16 -7.62 41.52 15.60
C ASP A 16 -8.13 40.08 15.74
N ARG A 17 -9.42 39.85 15.64
CA ARG A 17 -10.00 38.48 15.67
C ARG A 17 -9.71 37.69 14.40
N VAL A 18 -9.70 38.32 13.24
CA VAL A 18 -9.35 37.66 11.97
C VAL A 18 -7.86 37.37 11.91
N LEU A 19 -7.02 38.28 12.39
CA LEU A 19 -5.56 38.06 12.53
C LEU A 19 -5.25 36.98 13.56
N ALA A 20 -5.94 36.96 14.71
CA ALA A 20 -5.78 35.91 15.71
C ALA A 20 -6.25 34.53 15.20
N ALA A 21 -7.34 34.47 14.42
CA ALA A 21 -7.77 33.24 13.76
C ALA A 21 -6.79 32.78 12.68
N ALA A 22 -6.23 33.69 11.90
CA ALA A 22 -5.20 33.40 10.91
C ALA A 22 -3.88 32.93 11.56
N LEU A 23 -3.48 33.53 12.71
CA LEU A 23 -2.32 33.07 13.49
C LEU A 23 -2.56 31.68 14.11
N LEU A 24 -3.77 31.39 14.62
CA LEU A 24 -4.11 30.08 15.17
C LEU A 24 -4.12 29.00 14.09
N LEU A 25 -4.45 29.33 12.84
CA LEU A 25 -4.33 28.42 11.70
C LEU A 25 -2.88 28.22 11.25
N ALA A 26 -2.00 29.18 11.53
CA ALA A 26 -0.56 29.11 11.19
C ALA A 26 0.29 28.38 12.23
N THR A 27 -0.17 28.22 13.47
CA THR A 27 0.58 27.55 14.56
C THR A 27 0.28 26.06 14.71
N GLY A 28 -0.55 25.49 13.85
CA GLY A 28 -0.92 24.09 13.85
C GLY A 28 -0.07 23.18 12.97
N SER A 29 1.22 23.46 12.81
CA SER A 29 2.13 22.47 12.19
C SER A 29 2.42 21.36 13.19
N VAL A 30 1.46 20.47 13.39
CA VAL A 30 1.80 19.11 13.82
C VAL A 30 2.62 18.55 12.64
N SER A 31 3.92 18.36 12.86
CA SER A 31 4.80 17.65 11.93
C SER A 31 4.37 16.19 11.91
N ALA A 32 3.27 15.88 11.25
CA ALA A 32 3.08 14.54 10.78
C ALA A 32 4.07 14.37 9.61
N GLU A 33 4.80 13.29 9.58
CA GLU A 33 5.66 12.86 8.47
C GLU A 33 4.88 12.71 7.13
N TYR A 34 3.58 12.95 7.16
CA TYR A 34 2.65 12.82 6.04
C TYR A 34 2.52 14.14 5.30
N GLY A 35 3.04 14.17 4.07
CA GLY A 35 2.81 15.29 3.15
C GLY A 35 1.34 15.42 2.76
N LEU A 36 0.91 16.64 2.41
CA LEU A 36 -0.43 16.92 1.87
C LEU A 36 -0.56 16.58 0.37
N ASN A 37 0.47 16.00 -0.23
CA ASN A 37 0.55 15.68 -1.64
C ASN A 37 0.89 14.19 -1.83
N PHE A 38 0.97 13.73 -3.08
CA PHE A 38 1.52 12.41 -3.38
C PHE A 38 2.95 12.29 -2.84
N PRO A 39 3.38 11.07 -2.43
CA PRO A 39 4.75 10.85 -2.02
C PRO A 39 5.72 11.15 -3.17
N GLU A 40 6.99 11.38 -2.83
CA GLU A 40 8.02 11.61 -3.81
C GLU A 40 8.20 10.38 -4.71
N PRO A 41 8.08 10.53 -6.04
CA PRO A 41 8.20 9.41 -6.97
C PRO A 41 9.54 8.68 -6.86
N ALA A 42 9.49 7.36 -6.99
CA ALA A 42 10.68 6.50 -6.99
C ALA A 42 10.85 5.72 -8.30
N ALA A 43 9.94 5.92 -9.26
CA ALA A 43 9.97 5.29 -10.58
C ALA A 43 9.69 6.31 -11.68
N ASN A 44 10.16 6.03 -12.89
CA ASN A 44 10.03 6.95 -14.03
C ASN A 44 8.56 7.26 -14.36
N VAL A 45 7.71 6.25 -14.42
CA VAL A 45 6.26 6.43 -14.68
C VAL A 45 5.58 7.17 -13.53
N ALA A 46 6.00 6.93 -12.29
CA ALA A 46 5.49 7.65 -11.12
C ALA A 46 5.80 9.15 -11.20
N GLN A 47 6.98 9.54 -11.70
CA GLN A 47 7.32 10.94 -11.93
C GLN A 47 6.40 11.59 -12.96
N GLU A 48 6.11 10.92 -14.07
CA GLU A 48 5.22 11.47 -15.10
C GLU A 48 3.78 11.64 -14.58
N ILE A 49 3.29 10.70 -13.76
CA ILE A 49 2.00 10.80 -13.08
C ILE A 49 1.98 11.98 -12.10
N PHE A 50 3.06 12.16 -11.33
CA PHE A 50 3.21 13.27 -10.41
C PHE A 50 3.19 14.62 -11.14
N ASP A 51 3.87 14.73 -12.29
CA ASP A 51 3.91 15.95 -13.08
C ASP A 51 2.53 16.32 -13.64
N ILE A 52 1.74 15.34 -14.11
CA ILE A 52 0.35 15.56 -14.54
C ILE A 52 -0.51 15.99 -13.35
N HIS A 53 -0.36 15.36 -12.21
CA HIS A 53 -1.06 15.73 -10.98
C HIS A 53 -0.77 17.19 -10.61
N MET A 54 0.50 17.58 -10.56
CA MET A 54 0.90 18.94 -10.20
C MET A 54 0.39 19.99 -11.22
N MET A 55 0.42 19.66 -12.51
CA MET A 55 -0.18 20.51 -13.54
C MET A 55 -1.68 20.68 -13.31
N THR A 56 -2.40 19.58 -13.07
CA THR A 56 -3.86 19.60 -12.82
C THR A 56 -4.20 20.38 -11.55
N MET A 57 -3.42 20.18 -10.46
CA MET A 57 -3.59 20.93 -9.21
C MET A 57 -3.33 22.42 -9.38
N GLY A 58 -2.33 22.80 -10.20
CA GLY A 58 -2.07 24.20 -10.55
C GLY A 58 -3.24 24.85 -11.29
N ILE A 59 -3.79 24.18 -12.30
CA ILE A 59 -4.96 24.63 -13.05
C ILE A 59 -6.18 24.73 -12.13
N ALA A 60 -6.46 23.69 -11.33
CA ALA A 60 -7.60 23.67 -10.41
C ALA A 60 -7.50 24.80 -9.36
N THR A 61 -6.32 25.03 -8.81
CA THR A 61 -6.08 26.12 -7.84
C THR A 61 -6.30 27.48 -8.49
N PHE A 62 -5.80 27.69 -9.70
CA PHE A 62 -6.02 28.94 -10.45
C PHE A 62 -7.52 29.19 -10.68
N LEU A 63 -8.26 28.19 -11.16
CA LEU A 63 -9.70 28.31 -11.37
C LEU A 63 -10.46 28.55 -10.05
N LEU A 64 -10.06 27.85 -8.98
CA LEU A 64 -10.61 28.05 -7.63
C LEU A 64 -10.44 29.49 -7.17
N CYS A 65 -9.25 30.07 -7.35
CA CYS A 65 -8.98 31.47 -6.99
C CYS A 65 -9.89 32.44 -7.77
N ILE A 66 -10.11 32.21 -9.07
CA ILE A 66 -11.01 33.03 -9.89
C ILE A 66 -12.45 32.94 -9.33
N VAL A 67 -12.95 31.73 -9.10
CA VAL A 67 -14.31 31.53 -8.60
C VAL A 67 -14.49 32.21 -7.24
N PHE A 68 -13.57 32.00 -6.30
CA PHE A 68 -13.63 32.66 -4.99
C PHE A 68 -13.52 34.18 -5.09
N ALA A 69 -12.68 34.71 -5.97
CA ALA A 69 -12.59 36.13 -6.19
C ALA A 69 -13.94 36.74 -6.67
N ILE A 70 -14.62 36.07 -7.60
CA ILE A 70 -15.95 36.50 -8.10
C ILE A 70 -16.98 36.40 -6.96
N VAL A 71 -16.99 35.31 -6.21
CA VAL A 71 -17.94 35.10 -5.10
C VAL A 71 -17.74 36.16 -4.02
N PHE A 72 -16.50 36.35 -3.52
CA PHE A 72 -16.23 37.35 -2.48
C PHE A 72 -16.46 38.78 -2.98
N TYR A 73 -16.12 39.09 -4.24
CA TYR A 73 -16.48 40.37 -4.85
C TYR A 73 -17.99 40.59 -4.80
N SER A 74 -18.77 39.61 -5.25
CA SER A 74 -20.23 39.70 -5.26
C SER A 74 -20.81 39.82 -3.85
N LEU A 75 -20.34 39.04 -2.88
CA LEU A 75 -20.77 39.10 -1.48
C LEU A 75 -20.46 40.44 -0.83
N TYR A 76 -19.38 41.10 -1.23
CA TYR A 76 -19.00 42.39 -0.67
C TYR A 76 -19.69 43.58 -1.38
N PHE A 77 -19.66 43.64 -2.71
CA PHE A 77 -20.13 44.78 -3.48
C PHE A 77 -21.63 44.68 -3.83
N HIS A 78 -22.14 43.52 -4.15
CA HIS A 78 -23.50 43.32 -4.63
C HIS A 78 -24.51 42.94 -3.54
N ARG A 79 -24.18 43.12 -2.26
CA ARG A 79 -25.10 42.81 -1.16
C ARG A 79 -26.26 43.82 -1.08
N LYS A 80 -27.47 43.30 -0.83
CA LYS A 80 -28.70 44.10 -0.67
C LYS A 80 -28.57 45.21 0.40
N SER A 81 -27.79 44.97 1.48
CA SER A 81 -27.56 45.99 2.55
C SER A 81 -26.81 47.25 2.06
N ARG A 82 -26.23 47.23 0.85
CA ARG A 82 -25.62 48.41 0.19
C ARG A 82 -26.54 49.08 -0.81
N GLY A 83 -27.80 48.63 -0.93
CA GLY A 83 -28.73 49.15 -1.92
C GLY A 83 -28.45 48.75 -3.36
N TYR A 84 -27.64 47.65 -3.53
CA TYR A 84 -27.33 47.13 -4.86
C TYR A 84 -28.61 46.52 -5.50
N GLU A 85 -28.93 46.98 -6.71
CA GLU A 85 -29.96 46.39 -7.56
C GLU A 85 -29.28 45.58 -8.66
N ALA A 86 -29.78 44.34 -8.91
CA ALA A 86 -29.20 43.45 -9.91
C ALA A 86 -29.41 44.01 -11.33
N ASP A 87 -28.38 44.02 -12.12
CA ASP A 87 -28.43 44.38 -13.55
C ASP A 87 -29.21 43.30 -14.31
N GLN A 88 -30.43 43.68 -14.79
CA GLN A 88 -31.31 42.78 -15.52
C GLN A 88 -30.92 42.70 -17.02
N GLU A 89 -30.08 43.63 -17.49
CA GLU A 89 -29.66 43.72 -18.89
C GLU A 89 -28.27 43.17 -19.16
N PHE A 90 -27.63 42.56 -18.13
CA PHE A 90 -26.29 41.99 -18.25
C PHE A 90 -26.15 41.01 -19.42
N HIS A 91 -27.18 40.21 -19.69
CA HIS A 91 -27.23 39.26 -20.80
C HIS A 91 -27.15 39.92 -22.17
N ASN A 92 -27.49 41.22 -22.31
CA ASN A 92 -27.39 42.03 -23.55
C ASN A 92 -25.98 42.61 -23.74
N SER A 93 -25.12 42.57 -22.73
CA SER A 93 -23.72 42.99 -22.87
C SER A 93 -22.94 42.03 -23.78
N TRP A 94 -21.86 42.53 -24.39
CA TRP A 94 -20.96 41.67 -25.19
C TRP A 94 -20.48 40.44 -24.41
N PHE A 95 -20.08 40.65 -23.18
CA PHE A 95 -19.60 39.56 -22.32
C PHE A 95 -20.75 38.59 -21.96
N GLY A 96 -21.92 39.08 -21.61
CA GLY A 96 -23.09 38.26 -21.33
C GLY A 96 -23.48 37.40 -22.53
N ASN A 97 -23.46 37.99 -23.74
CA ASN A 97 -23.81 37.30 -24.99
C ASN A 97 -22.83 36.21 -25.40
N TRP A 98 -21.51 36.38 -25.11
CA TRP A 98 -20.49 35.45 -25.58
C TRP A 98 -19.95 34.52 -24.52
N SER A 99 -20.16 34.82 -23.23
CA SER A 99 -19.61 34.01 -22.11
C SER A 99 -20.03 32.54 -22.16
N TRP A 100 -21.27 32.27 -22.60
CA TRP A 100 -21.80 30.92 -22.72
C TRP A 100 -21.10 30.05 -23.81
N VAL A 101 -20.40 30.69 -24.75
CA VAL A 101 -19.55 30.01 -25.75
C VAL A 101 -18.09 30.02 -25.31
N ILE A 102 -17.57 31.19 -24.89
CA ILE A 102 -16.16 31.37 -24.55
C ILE A 102 -15.76 30.48 -23.37
N VAL A 103 -16.58 30.46 -22.30
CA VAL A 103 -16.24 29.68 -21.08
C VAL A 103 -16.19 28.18 -21.36
N PRO A 104 -17.19 27.53 -21.98
CA PRO A 104 -17.09 26.11 -22.36
C PRO A 104 -15.93 25.80 -23.30
N VAL A 105 -15.61 26.66 -24.26
CA VAL A 105 -14.47 26.46 -25.17
C VAL A 105 -13.15 26.53 -24.41
N MET A 106 -13.00 27.44 -23.43
CA MET A 106 -11.82 27.50 -22.58
C MET A 106 -11.69 26.25 -21.70
N VAL A 107 -12.79 25.80 -21.07
CA VAL A 107 -12.82 24.58 -20.26
C VAL A 107 -12.43 23.37 -21.10
N LEU A 108 -13.03 23.24 -22.30
CA LEU A 108 -12.66 22.15 -23.21
C LEU A 108 -11.18 22.19 -23.61
N GLY A 109 -10.58 23.36 -23.80
CA GLY A 109 -9.15 23.52 -24.06
C GLY A 109 -8.29 23.03 -22.91
N VAL A 110 -8.69 23.29 -21.65
CA VAL A 110 -8.04 22.78 -20.45
C VAL A 110 -8.16 21.26 -20.39
N ASP A 111 -9.37 20.73 -20.57
CA ASP A 111 -9.65 19.29 -20.51
C ASP A 111 -8.84 18.52 -21.58
N LEU A 112 -8.78 19.02 -22.81
CA LEU A 112 -7.98 18.41 -23.88
C LEU A 112 -6.47 18.45 -23.58
N THR A 113 -5.99 19.48 -22.90
CA THR A 113 -4.58 19.57 -22.47
C THR A 113 -4.25 18.51 -21.43
N ILE A 114 -5.12 18.34 -20.41
CA ILE A 114 -4.95 17.32 -19.37
C ILE A 114 -5.08 15.93 -19.99
N ALA A 115 -6.14 15.69 -20.76
CA ALA A 115 -6.41 14.41 -21.40
C ALA A 115 -5.28 13.95 -22.33
N GLY A 116 -4.71 14.85 -23.13
CA GLY A 116 -3.64 14.53 -24.06
C GLY A 116 -2.35 14.07 -23.35
N LYS A 117 -2.01 14.69 -22.22
CA LYS A 117 -0.87 14.24 -21.38
C LYS A 117 -1.20 12.94 -20.65
N ALA A 118 -2.41 12.82 -20.09
CA ALA A 118 -2.84 11.64 -19.39
C ALA A 118 -2.88 10.40 -20.29
N ASP A 119 -3.35 10.52 -21.55
CA ASP A 119 -3.34 9.42 -22.53
C ASP A 119 -1.93 8.88 -22.79
N ALA A 120 -0.94 9.76 -22.93
CA ALA A 120 0.44 9.37 -23.17
C ALA A 120 1.03 8.56 -21.99
N VAL A 121 0.73 8.97 -20.75
CA VAL A 121 1.20 8.24 -19.56
C VAL A 121 0.40 6.98 -19.34
N LEU A 122 -0.92 7.01 -19.57
CA LEU A 122 -1.76 5.82 -19.44
C LEU A 122 -1.29 4.68 -20.36
N LYS A 123 -0.89 5.00 -21.60
CA LYS A 123 -0.30 4.02 -22.51
C LYS A 123 0.96 3.39 -21.91
N LYS A 124 1.86 4.17 -21.31
CA LYS A 124 3.07 3.64 -20.68
C LYS A 124 2.75 2.73 -19.47
N VAL A 125 1.71 3.05 -18.69
CA VAL A 125 1.26 2.21 -17.57
C VAL A 125 0.75 0.85 -18.06
N TRP A 126 0.01 0.83 -19.18
CA TRP A 126 -0.60 -0.39 -19.72
C TRP A 126 0.33 -1.20 -20.63
N ASP A 127 1.24 -0.55 -21.34
CA ASP A 127 2.17 -1.20 -22.24
C ASP A 127 3.38 -1.71 -21.44
N VAL A 128 3.25 -2.90 -20.87
CA VAL A 128 4.38 -3.58 -20.21
C VAL A 128 5.49 -3.82 -21.24
N PRO A 129 6.72 -3.32 -20.99
CA PRO A 129 7.82 -3.51 -21.90
C PRO A 129 8.08 -5.01 -22.19
N LYS A 130 8.37 -5.36 -23.44
CA LYS A 130 8.65 -6.74 -23.89
C LYS A 130 10.12 -6.92 -24.30
N GLU A 131 11.01 -6.23 -23.61
CA GLU A 131 12.45 -6.25 -23.90
C GLU A 131 13.11 -7.50 -23.28
N GLU A 132 14.30 -7.89 -23.80
CA GLU A 132 15.02 -9.08 -23.33
C GLU A 132 15.62 -8.93 -21.92
N ASN A 133 15.74 -7.71 -21.39
CA ASN A 133 16.38 -7.42 -20.11
C ASN A 133 15.37 -6.94 -19.06
N ILE A 134 14.26 -7.66 -18.90
CA ILE A 134 13.27 -7.40 -17.84
C ILE A 134 13.44 -8.45 -16.76
N MET A 135 13.47 -8.03 -15.50
CA MET A 135 13.43 -8.94 -14.36
C MET A 135 11.97 -9.25 -13.99
N ASP A 136 11.64 -10.52 -13.94
CA ASP A 136 10.29 -10.98 -13.58
C ASP A 136 10.18 -11.30 -12.08
N VAL A 137 9.23 -10.64 -11.43
CA VAL A 137 8.87 -10.94 -10.04
C VAL A 137 7.39 -11.33 -9.99
N LYS A 138 7.12 -12.57 -9.63
CA LYS A 138 5.75 -13.01 -9.36
C LYS A 138 5.37 -12.60 -7.94
N VAL A 139 4.22 -11.94 -7.82
CA VAL A 139 3.64 -11.43 -6.57
C VAL A 139 2.38 -12.22 -6.29
N THR A 140 2.40 -13.06 -5.26
CA THR A 140 1.23 -13.84 -4.85
C THR A 140 0.68 -13.30 -3.54
N GLY A 141 -0.60 -12.89 -3.55
CA GLY A 141 -1.33 -12.49 -2.34
C GLY A 141 -1.87 -13.71 -1.60
N HIS A 142 -1.71 -13.70 -0.29
CA HIS A 142 -2.27 -14.69 0.64
C HIS A 142 -3.00 -13.98 1.78
N GLN A 143 -3.89 -14.64 2.45
CA GLN A 143 -4.51 -14.15 3.69
C GLN A 143 -3.58 -14.43 4.88
N TRP A 144 -2.82 -13.48 5.43
CA TRP A 144 -2.64 -12.06 5.09
C TRP A 144 -1.13 -11.76 5.04
N TRP A 145 -0.50 -12.07 3.93
CA TRP A 145 0.92 -11.90 3.66
C TRP A 145 1.18 -11.92 2.16
N TRP A 146 2.40 -11.57 1.74
CA TRP A 146 2.82 -11.59 0.35
C TRP A 146 3.92 -12.61 0.12
N GLU A 147 3.87 -13.30 -1.03
CA GLU A 147 4.97 -14.11 -1.54
C GLU A 147 5.55 -13.42 -2.77
N PHE A 148 6.87 -13.25 -2.79
CA PHE A 148 7.63 -12.71 -3.91
C PHE A 148 8.52 -13.80 -4.48
N ASP A 149 8.31 -14.16 -5.75
CA ASP A 149 9.09 -15.18 -6.45
C ASP A 149 9.89 -14.51 -7.56
N TYR A 150 11.22 -14.48 -7.40
CA TYR A 150 12.17 -13.92 -8.37
C TYR A 150 12.50 -14.99 -9.39
N LEU A 151 11.75 -15.03 -10.49
CA LEU A 151 11.72 -16.13 -11.44
C LEU A 151 13.10 -16.39 -12.08
N ASP A 152 13.87 -15.33 -12.33
CA ASP A 152 15.20 -15.41 -12.92
C ASP A 152 16.29 -15.92 -11.96
N HIS A 153 16.00 -15.94 -10.65
CA HIS A 153 16.98 -16.27 -9.61
C HIS A 153 16.64 -17.54 -8.82
N ASP A 154 15.45 -18.11 -9.02
CA ASP A 154 14.93 -19.24 -8.22
C ASP A 154 14.92 -18.94 -6.71
N ILE A 155 14.53 -17.70 -6.37
CA ILE A 155 14.43 -17.21 -4.99
C ILE A 155 12.97 -16.88 -4.70
N LYS A 156 12.48 -17.38 -3.58
CA LYS A 156 11.13 -17.12 -3.09
C LYS A 156 11.21 -16.52 -1.68
N VAL A 157 10.53 -15.40 -1.47
CA VAL A 157 10.53 -14.64 -0.21
C VAL A 157 9.09 -14.49 0.27
N GLU A 158 8.84 -14.92 1.49
CA GLU A 158 7.60 -14.62 2.22
C GLU A 158 7.75 -13.31 2.97
N SER A 159 6.77 -12.43 2.90
CA SER A 159 6.76 -11.11 3.49
C SER A 159 5.53 -10.96 4.39
N ARG A 160 5.74 -10.86 5.69
CA ARG A 160 4.69 -10.79 6.71
C ARG A 160 4.84 -9.51 7.53
N TYR A 161 3.74 -8.99 8.04
CA TYR A 161 3.80 -7.80 8.88
C TYR A 161 4.55 -8.08 10.20
N VAL A 162 5.23 -7.07 10.70
CA VAL A 162 5.91 -7.11 12.00
C VAL A 162 4.99 -6.54 13.08
N PRO A 163 4.80 -7.23 14.23
CA PRO A 163 3.99 -6.75 15.33
C PRO A 163 4.43 -5.38 15.88
N GLU A 164 3.52 -4.70 16.59
CA GLU A 164 3.74 -3.34 17.12
C GLU A 164 4.93 -3.27 18.07
N GLU A 165 5.12 -4.32 18.88
CA GLU A 165 6.20 -4.42 19.86
C GLU A 165 7.60 -4.38 19.22
N GLU A 166 7.72 -4.82 17.96
CA GLU A 166 8.97 -4.86 17.20
C GLU A 166 9.08 -3.73 16.18
N SER A 167 7.96 -3.28 15.63
CA SER A 167 7.93 -2.26 14.56
C SER A 167 7.83 -0.82 15.08
N GLY A 168 7.37 -0.61 16.30
CA GLY A 168 7.21 0.71 16.91
C GLY A 168 6.39 1.67 16.03
N ASP A 169 6.96 2.80 15.67
CA ASP A 169 6.31 3.83 14.83
C ASP A 169 5.96 3.34 13.41
N LEU A 170 6.50 2.21 12.99
CA LEU A 170 6.20 1.58 11.70
C LEU A 170 5.14 0.48 11.79
N TYR A 171 4.40 0.40 12.90
CA TYR A 171 3.28 -0.53 13.03
C TYR A 171 2.34 -0.49 11.84
N LEU A 172 1.96 -1.67 11.31
CA LEU A 172 1.22 -1.88 10.06
C LEU A 172 1.94 -1.40 8.78
N ARG A 173 3.21 -1.00 8.87
CA ARG A 173 4.00 -0.45 7.76
C ARG A 173 5.37 -1.10 7.60
N GLU A 174 5.70 -2.11 8.41
CA GLU A 174 6.96 -2.86 8.33
C GLU A 174 6.68 -4.36 8.17
N VAL A 175 7.62 -5.06 7.53
CA VAL A 175 7.58 -6.49 7.24
C VAL A 175 8.88 -7.16 7.68
N ASP A 176 8.81 -8.45 7.94
CA ASP A 176 9.98 -9.29 8.28
C ASP A 176 10.97 -9.41 7.11
N ASN A 177 10.46 -9.58 5.89
CA ASN A 177 11.26 -9.68 4.68
C ASN A 177 10.74 -8.70 3.62
N ARG A 178 11.61 -7.79 3.19
CA ARG A 178 11.29 -6.78 2.18
C ARG A 178 11.41 -7.33 0.77
N LEU A 179 10.63 -6.79 -0.16
CA LEU A 179 10.82 -6.98 -1.58
C LEU A 179 12.03 -6.16 -2.04
N VAL A 180 13.18 -6.82 -2.23
CA VAL A 180 14.44 -6.18 -2.63
C VAL A 180 14.52 -6.10 -4.14
N LEU A 181 14.74 -4.91 -4.70
CA LEU A 181 14.75 -4.65 -6.14
C LEU A 181 15.96 -3.80 -6.54
N PRO A 182 16.58 -4.07 -7.70
CA PRO A 182 17.69 -3.26 -8.22
C PRO A 182 17.19 -1.94 -8.83
N THR A 183 17.94 -0.85 -8.65
CA THR A 183 17.73 0.41 -9.38
C THR A 183 18.13 0.30 -10.84
N GLY A 184 17.43 1.05 -11.72
CA GLY A 184 17.75 1.18 -13.14
C GLY A 184 17.50 -0.09 -13.96
N VAL A 185 16.71 -1.02 -13.41
CA VAL A 185 16.26 -2.24 -14.09
C VAL A 185 14.76 -2.20 -14.22
N LYS A 186 14.22 -2.57 -15.37
CA LYS A 186 12.78 -2.73 -15.56
C LYS A 186 12.32 -4.00 -14.87
N ILE A 187 11.38 -3.87 -13.97
CA ILE A 187 10.79 -4.98 -13.22
C ILE A 187 9.37 -5.18 -13.73
N ARG A 188 9.07 -6.39 -14.20
CA ARG A 188 7.70 -6.80 -14.48
C ARG A 188 7.15 -7.58 -13.28
N PHE A 189 6.05 -7.10 -12.74
CA PHE A 189 5.34 -7.77 -11.67
C PHE A 189 4.20 -8.61 -12.25
N LEU A 190 4.19 -9.90 -11.93
CA LEU A 190 3.14 -10.86 -12.29
C LEU A 190 2.27 -11.11 -11.04
N HIS A 191 1.13 -10.44 -10.96
CA HIS A 191 0.28 -10.51 -9.76
C HIS A 191 -0.74 -11.63 -9.87
N THR A 192 -0.86 -12.42 -8.82
CA THR A 192 -1.89 -13.46 -8.64
C THR A 192 -2.24 -13.62 -7.16
N SER A 193 -3.23 -14.42 -6.85
CA SER A 193 -3.62 -14.75 -5.49
C SER A 193 -3.78 -16.24 -5.32
N ALA A 194 -3.48 -16.74 -4.12
CA ALA A 194 -3.67 -18.13 -3.72
C ALA A 194 -5.06 -18.40 -3.13
N ASP A 195 -5.79 -17.36 -2.69
CA ASP A 195 -7.03 -17.51 -1.93
C ASP A 195 -8.13 -16.53 -2.37
N VAL A 196 -8.12 -15.30 -1.92
CA VAL A 196 -9.12 -14.26 -2.22
C VAL A 196 -8.51 -13.13 -3.06
N LEU A 197 -9.32 -12.13 -3.42
CA LEU A 197 -8.82 -10.93 -4.08
C LEU A 197 -7.92 -10.14 -3.12
N HIS A 198 -6.76 -9.70 -3.62
CA HIS A 198 -5.87 -8.72 -3.02
C HIS A 198 -5.51 -7.66 -4.07
N ALA A 199 -4.88 -6.56 -3.67
CA ALA A 199 -4.27 -5.63 -4.62
C ALA A 199 -2.89 -5.19 -4.12
N PHE A 200 -1.89 -5.35 -4.95
CA PHE A 200 -0.53 -4.88 -4.70
C PHE A 200 -0.47 -3.38 -5.02
N TRP A 201 -0.21 -2.55 -4.01
CA TRP A 201 -0.17 -1.10 -4.17
C TRP A 201 1.04 -0.49 -3.46
N VAL A 202 1.90 0.16 -4.24
CA VAL A 202 3.05 0.94 -3.75
C VAL A 202 3.00 2.31 -4.42
N PRO A 203 2.55 3.37 -3.72
CA PRO A 203 2.31 4.69 -4.29
C PRO A 203 3.54 5.31 -4.97
N GLU A 204 4.72 5.23 -4.35
CA GLU A 204 5.96 5.81 -4.86
C GLU A 204 6.42 5.19 -6.18
N LEU A 205 6.00 3.96 -6.47
CA LEU A 205 6.26 3.25 -7.73
C LEU A 205 5.17 3.49 -8.78
N ALA A 206 4.04 4.10 -8.39
CA ALA A 206 2.81 4.19 -9.19
C ALA A 206 2.27 2.82 -9.63
N VAL A 207 2.53 1.78 -8.86
CA VAL A 207 2.00 0.44 -9.09
C VAL A 207 0.77 0.22 -8.21
N LYS A 208 -0.35 -0.11 -8.83
CA LYS A 208 -1.56 -0.59 -8.15
C LYS A 208 -2.25 -1.60 -9.05
N LYS A 209 -2.31 -2.86 -8.63
CA LYS A 209 -2.88 -3.93 -9.45
C LYS A 209 -3.48 -5.02 -8.59
N ASP A 210 -4.66 -5.49 -9.00
CA ASP A 210 -5.35 -6.59 -8.35
C ASP A 210 -4.62 -7.91 -8.59
N ALA A 211 -4.47 -8.66 -7.52
CA ALA A 211 -4.02 -10.04 -7.48
C ALA A 211 -5.27 -10.94 -7.38
N ILE A 212 -5.61 -11.62 -8.46
CA ILE A 212 -6.88 -12.32 -8.66
C ILE A 212 -6.63 -13.83 -8.63
N PRO A 213 -7.38 -14.62 -7.83
CA PRO A 213 -7.28 -16.06 -7.85
C PRO A 213 -7.54 -16.65 -9.24
N GLY A 214 -6.65 -17.51 -9.71
CA GLY A 214 -6.76 -18.17 -11.01
C GLY A 214 -6.41 -17.31 -12.23
N TYR A 215 -6.01 -16.04 -12.02
CA TYR A 215 -5.53 -15.14 -13.08
C TYR A 215 -4.15 -14.60 -12.75
N VAL A 216 -3.42 -14.25 -13.81
CA VAL A 216 -2.17 -13.48 -13.68
C VAL A 216 -2.37 -12.14 -14.36
N THR A 217 -2.28 -11.08 -13.57
CA THR A 217 -2.26 -9.71 -14.07
C THR A 217 -0.83 -9.18 -14.05
N GLU A 218 -0.53 -8.16 -14.85
CA GLU A 218 0.82 -7.64 -14.94
C GLU A 218 0.87 -6.12 -14.79
N THR A 219 1.97 -5.64 -14.20
CA THR A 219 2.39 -4.24 -14.18
C THR A 219 3.91 -4.18 -14.27
N TRP A 220 4.46 -2.99 -14.38
CA TRP A 220 5.89 -2.80 -14.38
C TRP A 220 6.31 -1.51 -13.67
N ALA A 221 7.55 -1.48 -13.21
CA ALA A 221 8.21 -0.26 -12.74
C ALA A 221 9.70 -0.32 -13.05
N GLU A 222 10.33 0.85 -13.16
CA GLU A 222 11.77 1.03 -13.20
C GLU A 222 12.13 2.04 -12.11
N LEU A 223 12.77 1.54 -11.04
CA LEU A 223 13.13 2.36 -9.89
C LEU A 223 14.35 3.21 -10.23
N ASN A 224 14.28 4.51 -9.95
CA ASN A 224 15.30 5.49 -10.31
C ASN A 224 16.17 5.95 -9.12
N ARG A 225 15.87 5.50 -7.90
CA ARG A 225 16.61 5.81 -6.68
C ARG A 225 16.59 4.68 -5.67
N GLU A 226 17.65 4.56 -4.88
CA GLU A 226 17.67 3.67 -3.71
C GLU A 226 16.76 4.23 -2.61
N GLY A 227 16.20 3.34 -1.78
CA GLY A 227 15.34 3.70 -0.67
C GLY A 227 14.37 2.61 -0.25
N VAL A 228 13.56 2.91 0.76
CA VAL A 228 12.52 2.02 1.27
C VAL A 228 11.16 2.66 0.99
N PHE A 229 10.35 1.98 0.20
CA PHE A 229 9.03 2.43 -0.25
C PHE A 229 7.95 1.54 0.35
N ARG A 230 6.87 2.18 0.83
CA ARG A 230 5.85 1.47 1.59
C ARG A 230 4.51 1.50 0.91
N GLY A 231 3.89 0.34 0.85
CA GLY A 231 2.58 0.11 0.30
C GLY A 231 1.71 -0.75 1.19
N GLN A 232 0.54 -1.09 0.66
CA GLN A 232 -0.45 -1.88 1.39
C GLN A 232 -1.25 -2.74 0.42
N CYS A 233 -1.91 -3.76 0.93
CA CYS A 233 -3.02 -4.38 0.22
C CYS A 233 -4.14 -3.34 0.03
N ALA A 234 -4.60 -3.16 -1.20
CA ALA A 234 -5.60 -2.15 -1.57
C ALA A 234 -6.94 -2.75 -2.03
N GLU A 235 -7.15 -4.07 -1.85
CA GLU A 235 -8.43 -4.76 -2.06
C GLU A 235 -8.82 -5.51 -0.80
N LEU A 236 -10.10 -5.37 -0.37
CA LEU A 236 -10.58 -5.98 0.87
C LEU A 236 -10.47 -7.51 0.80
N CYS A 237 -9.57 -8.06 1.60
CA CYS A 237 -9.22 -9.48 1.61
C CYS A 237 -9.59 -10.21 2.93
N GLY A 238 -10.41 -9.61 3.77
CA GLY A 238 -10.90 -10.23 5.00
C GLY A 238 -10.41 -9.57 6.29
N THR A 239 -10.44 -10.30 7.39
CA THR A 239 -10.30 -9.79 8.77
C THR A 239 -9.01 -8.99 9.01
N TRP A 240 -7.89 -9.41 8.44
CA TRP A 240 -6.58 -8.76 8.63
C TRP A 240 -6.06 -8.06 7.39
N HIS A 241 -6.96 -7.56 6.59
CA HIS A 241 -6.63 -6.74 5.43
C HIS A 241 -5.60 -5.62 5.72
N SER A 242 -5.67 -4.99 6.89
CA SER A 242 -4.71 -3.96 7.31
C SER A 242 -3.34 -4.51 7.74
N ARG A 243 -3.21 -5.84 7.93
CA ARG A 243 -1.99 -6.50 8.43
C ARG A 243 -1.19 -7.21 7.34
N MET A 244 -1.28 -6.73 6.11
CA MET A 244 -0.43 -7.19 5.01
C MET A 244 0.16 -6.00 4.25
N PRO A 245 1.05 -5.25 4.91
CA PRO A 245 1.78 -4.17 4.26
C PRO A 245 2.73 -4.70 3.18
N ILE A 246 3.20 -3.79 2.35
CA ILE A 246 4.21 -4.05 1.34
C ILE A 246 5.38 -3.12 1.63
N VAL A 247 6.59 -3.66 1.69
CA VAL A 247 7.81 -2.86 1.79
C VAL A 247 8.75 -3.24 0.67
N VAL A 248 9.02 -2.28 -0.20
CA VAL A 248 9.99 -2.40 -1.29
C VAL A 248 11.29 -1.73 -0.86
N GLU A 249 12.40 -2.45 -0.92
CA GLU A 249 13.73 -1.91 -0.73
C GLU A 249 14.47 -1.87 -2.06
N SER A 250 14.69 -0.66 -2.58
CA SER A 250 15.44 -0.45 -3.81
C SER A 250 16.90 -0.23 -3.49
N VAL A 251 17.77 -1.02 -4.11
CA VAL A 251 19.21 -1.04 -3.87
C VAL A 251 20.00 -0.92 -5.18
N SER A 252 21.29 -0.64 -5.10
CA SER A 252 22.15 -0.71 -6.30
C SER A 252 22.20 -2.14 -6.86
N GLN A 253 22.53 -2.27 -8.14
CA GLN A 253 22.65 -3.59 -8.78
C GLN A 253 23.70 -4.48 -8.10
N GLU A 254 24.77 -3.90 -7.56
CA GLU A 254 25.79 -4.64 -6.81
C GLU A 254 25.24 -5.21 -5.49
N LYS A 255 24.50 -4.37 -4.74
CA LYS A 255 23.86 -4.82 -3.50
C LYS A 255 22.78 -5.87 -3.75
N PHE A 256 22.03 -5.73 -4.86
CA PHE A 256 21.06 -6.72 -5.27
C PHE A 256 21.71 -8.07 -5.60
N ALA A 257 22.84 -8.07 -6.35
CA ALA A 257 23.58 -9.29 -6.66
C ALA A 257 24.09 -9.98 -5.37
N ALA A 258 24.64 -9.21 -4.42
CA ALA A 258 25.06 -9.73 -3.13
C ALA A 258 23.89 -10.34 -2.34
N TRP A 259 22.74 -9.65 -2.32
CA TRP A 259 21.52 -10.16 -1.68
C TRP A 259 21.04 -11.48 -2.33
N VAL A 260 21.07 -11.58 -3.64
CA VAL A 260 20.75 -12.82 -4.38
C VAL A 260 21.68 -13.98 -3.96
N ASP A 261 22.97 -13.72 -3.84
CA ASP A 261 23.94 -14.74 -3.40
C ASP A 261 23.70 -15.18 -1.96
N ASP A 262 23.37 -14.23 -1.07
CA ASP A 262 23.01 -14.53 0.32
C ASP A 262 21.73 -15.38 0.40
N GLN A 263 20.69 -15.04 -0.35
CA GLN A 263 19.44 -15.83 -0.39
C GLN A 263 19.69 -17.27 -0.91
N LYS A 264 20.52 -17.43 -1.94
CA LYS A 264 20.91 -18.75 -2.44
C LYS A 264 21.70 -19.55 -1.41
N ALA A 265 22.59 -18.90 -0.68
CA ALA A 265 23.36 -19.55 0.39
C ALA A 265 22.43 -20.03 1.53
N VAL A 266 21.47 -19.22 1.95
CA VAL A 266 20.43 -19.59 2.95
C VAL A 266 19.62 -20.81 2.46
N LYS A 267 19.14 -20.79 1.20
CA LYS A 267 18.39 -21.89 0.60
C LYS A 267 19.21 -23.20 0.57
N ILE A 268 20.50 -23.13 0.19
CA ILE A 268 21.40 -24.28 0.18
C ILE A 268 21.63 -24.82 1.58
N ALA A 269 21.86 -23.95 2.57
CA ALA A 269 22.06 -24.34 3.95
C ALA A 269 20.82 -25.02 4.55
N ALA A 270 19.61 -24.46 4.29
CA ALA A 270 18.35 -25.06 4.72
C ALA A 270 18.11 -26.45 4.08
N ALA A 271 18.40 -26.61 2.79
CA ALA A 271 18.29 -27.89 2.10
C ALA A 271 19.28 -28.93 2.64
N ALA A 272 20.50 -28.51 2.92
CA ALA A 272 21.53 -29.38 3.53
C ALA A 272 21.13 -29.82 4.95
N GLU A 273 20.56 -28.91 5.76
CA GLU A 273 20.06 -29.25 7.08
C GLU A 273 18.87 -30.23 7.02
N ALA A 274 17.93 -30.01 6.10
CA ALA A 274 16.76 -30.87 5.93
C ALA A 274 17.12 -32.27 5.42
N SER A 275 18.18 -32.39 4.60
CA SER A 275 18.66 -33.66 4.04
C SER A 275 19.70 -34.38 4.91
N ALA A 276 20.09 -33.79 6.04
CA ALA A 276 21.07 -34.42 6.93
C ALA A 276 20.51 -35.73 7.50
N ASP A 277 21.31 -36.80 7.42
CA ASP A 277 21.00 -38.08 8.07
C ASP A 277 21.22 -37.94 9.61
N LYS A 278 20.25 -37.24 10.23
CA LYS A 278 20.27 -36.91 11.65
C LYS A 278 18.93 -37.22 12.27
N THR A 279 18.96 -37.91 13.40
CA THR A 279 17.79 -38.07 14.27
C THR A 279 17.65 -36.80 15.12
N TRP A 280 16.54 -36.09 14.93
CA TRP A 280 16.21 -34.89 15.69
C TRP A 280 15.57 -35.24 17.04
N SER A 281 16.07 -34.65 18.11
CA SER A 281 15.46 -34.80 19.44
C SER A 281 14.17 -33.97 19.53
N MET A 282 13.32 -34.30 20.51
CA MET A 282 12.11 -33.55 20.81
C MET A 282 12.40 -32.06 21.05
N ASP A 283 13.42 -31.76 21.86
CA ASP A 283 13.79 -30.39 22.22
C ASP A 283 14.26 -29.60 20.99
N GLU A 284 15.01 -30.22 20.09
CA GLU A 284 15.46 -29.58 18.84
C GLU A 284 14.25 -29.27 17.92
N LEU A 285 13.33 -30.22 17.79
CA LEU A 285 12.11 -30.01 16.98
C LEU A 285 11.22 -28.94 17.60
N MET A 286 11.05 -28.91 18.91
CA MET A 286 10.28 -27.86 19.61
C MET A 286 10.91 -26.48 19.44
N ALA A 287 12.24 -26.38 19.57
CA ALA A 287 12.97 -25.13 19.41
C ALA A 287 12.87 -24.57 17.97
N LYS A 288 12.89 -25.46 16.95
CA LYS A 288 12.67 -25.08 15.55
C LYS A 288 11.20 -24.82 15.23
N GLY A 289 10.30 -25.62 15.77
CA GLY A 289 8.87 -25.55 15.46
C GLY A 289 8.20 -24.28 15.99
N LYS A 290 8.63 -23.79 17.16
CA LYS A 290 8.05 -22.57 17.75
C LYS A 290 8.12 -21.35 16.82
N PRO A 291 9.29 -20.90 16.35
CA PRO A 291 9.36 -19.73 15.46
C PRO A 291 8.66 -19.97 14.11
N LEU A 292 8.72 -21.20 13.57
CA LEU A 292 7.99 -21.56 12.37
C LEU A 292 6.48 -21.46 12.56
N TYR A 293 5.97 -21.96 13.69
CA TYR A 293 4.56 -21.85 14.06
C TYR A 293 4.15 -20.37 14.22
N GLU A 294 4.91 -19.60 14.97
CA GLU A 294 4.62 -18.18 15.21
C GLU A 294 4.55 -17.39 13.90
N THR A 295 5.43 -17.68 12.95
CA THR A 295 5.51 -17.01 11.66
C THR A 295 4.42 -17.46 10.67
N LYS A 296 4.15 -18.78 10.59
CA LYS A 296 3.32 -19.36 9.54
C LYS A 296 1.89 -19.68 9.98
N CYS A 297 1.70 -20.07 11.23
CA CYS A 297 0.42 -20.56 11.76
C CYS A 297 -0.20 -19.60 12.79
N GLY A 298 0.66 -18.94 13.59
CA GLY A 298 0.28 -18.09 14.71
C GLY A 298 -0.63 -16.92 14.32
N ALA A 299 -0.54 -16.45 13.10
CA ALA A 299 -1.43 -15.44 12.56
C ALA A 299 -2.92 -15.84 12.68
N CYS A 300 -3.29 -17.04 12.31
CA CYS A 300 -4.67 -17.54 12.37
C CYS A 300 -4.96 -18.26 13.71
N HIS A 301 -4.03 -19.12 14.13
CA HIS A 301 -4.23 -19.98 15.31
C HIS A 301 -3.80 -19.34 16.63
N GLN A 302 -3.26 -18.10 16.59
CA GLN A 302 -2.73 -17.33 17.71
C GLN A 302 -1.49 -17.99 18.38
N ALA A 303 -0.63 -17.19 19.00
CA ALA A 303 0.52 -17.69 19.73
C ALA A 303 0.14 -18.67 20.89
N THR A 304 -1.08 -18.53 21.39
CA THR A 304 -1.65 -19.39 22.46
C THR A 304 -2.32 -20.66 21.94
N GLY A 305 -2.37 -20.88 20.63
CA GLY A 305 -3.07 -22.02 20.03
C GLY A 305 -4.59 -22.00 20.15
N MET A 306 -5.20 -20.90 20.65
CA MET A 306 -6.65 -20.81 20.90
C MET A 306 -7.44 -20.45 19.62
N GLY A 307 -6.77 -20.01 18.57
CA GLY A 307 -7.43 -19.53 17.36
C GLY A 307 -8.32 -18.31 17.58
N LEU A 308 -9.18 -18.04 16.60
CA LEU A 308 -10.19 -16.98 16.62
C LEU A 308 -11.53 -17.55 16.14
N PRO A 309 -12.27 -18.28 16.98
CA PRO A 309 -13.56 -18.85 16.59
C PRO A 309 -14.58 -17.76 16.18
N PRO A 310 -15.48 -18.02 15.21
CA PRO A 310 -15.63 -19.29 14.48
C PRO A 310 -14.70 -19.44 13.27
N ALA A 311 -13.94 -18.38 12.88
CA ALA A 311 -13.18 -18.36 11.64
C ALA A 311 -11.94 -19.27 11.68
N PHE A 312 -11.22 -19.27 12.79
CA PHE A 312 -9.97 -20.04 12.96
C PHE A 312 -10.09 -20.91 14.21
N PRO A 313 -10.11 -22.25 14.04
CA PRO A 313 -10.29 -23.16 15.16
C PRO A 313 -9.06 -23.17 16.10
N ALA A 314 -9.32 -23.52 17.37
CA ALA A 314 -8.24 -23.78 18.31
C ALA A 314 -7.46 -25.03 17.91
N LEU A 315 -6.13 -24.98 18.12
CA LEU A 315 -5.24 -26.14 18.06
C LEU A 315 -5.03 -26.74 19.46
N LYS A 316 -5.04 -25.88 20.48
CA LYS A 316 -4.96 -26.29 21.89
C LYS A 316 -6.16 -27.18 22.24
N GLY A 317 -5.89 -28.41 22.66
CA GLY A 317 -6.89 -29.39 23.05
C GLY A 317 -7.74 -29.92 21.87
N SER A 318 -7.35 -29.63 20.63
CA SER A 318 -8.09 -30.08 19.45
C SER A 318 -7.90 -31.58 19.22
N ALA A 319 -8.99 -32.29 18.98
CA ALA A 319 -8.95 -33.71 18.64
C ALA A 319 -8.12 -33.99 17.37
N LEU A 320 -8.03 -33.03 16.43
CA LEU A 320 -7.18 -33.14 15.25
C LEU A 320 -5.70 -33.02 15.63
N THR A 321 -5.36 -32.04 16.47
CA THR A 321 -3.97 -31.77 16.87
C THR A 321 -3.40 -32.90 17.75
N ILE A 322 -4.17 -33.39 18.73
CA ILE A 322 -3.70 -34.44 19.67
C ILE A 322 -4.06 -35.85 19.21
N GLY A 323 -4.89 -36.02 18.18
CA GLY A 323 -5.32 -37.29 17.63
C GLY A 323 -4.27 -38.00 16.76
N PRO A 324 -4.69 -38.86 15.82
CA PRO A 324 -3.77 -39.55 14.92
C PRO A 324 -2.88 -38.56 14.15
N ILE A 325 -1.57 -38.80 14.15
CA ILE A 325 -0.59 -37.88 13.51
C ILE A 325 -0.83 -37.76 12.01
N ALA A 326 -1.31 -38.81 11.36
CA ALA A 326 -1.59 -38.81 9.92
C ALA A 326 -2.68 -37.79 9.54
N ASP A 327 -3.72 -37.65 10.37
CA ASP A 327 -4.80 -36.69 10.13
C ASP A 327 -4.30 -35.25 10.29
N HIS A 328 -3.47 -35.00 11.29
CA HIS A 328 -2.84 -33.71 11.53
C HIS A 328 -1.92 -33.34 10.36
N LEU A 329 -1.00 -34.24 9.97
CA LEU A 329 -0.11 -34.05 8.83
C LEU A 329 -0.89 -33.80 7.53
N ASN A 330 -1.98 -34.52 7.29
CA ASN A 330 -2.80 -34.35 6.10
C ASN A 330 -3.38 -32.92 6.00
N ILE A 331 -3.87 -32.36 7.12
CA ILE A 331 -4.38 -30.98 7.13
C ILE A 331 -3.27 -29.97 6.93
N VAL A 332 -2.11 -30.16 7.55
CA VAL A 332 -0.96 -29.24 7.38
C VAL A 332 -0.46 -29.28 5.94
N LEU A 333 -0.29 -30.45 5.35
CA LEU A 333 0.24 -30.61 4.00
C LEU A 333 -0.73 -30.14 2.90
N ASN A 334 -2.03 -30.48 3.04
CA ASN A 334 -3.00 -30.29 1.97
C ASN A 334 -3.98 -29.14 2.21
N GLY A 335 -3.93 -28.52 3.40
CA GLY A 335 -4.91 -27.51 3.78
C GLY A 335 -6.31 -28.09 3.99
N LYS A 336 -7.31 -27.23 3.97
CA LYS A 336 -8.72 -27.62 4.07
C LYS A 336 -9.55 -26.83 3.07
N GLU A 337 -10.05 -27.52 2.06
CA GLU A 337 -10.87 -26.94 1.01
C GLU A 337 -12.05 -26.14 1.57
N GLY A 338 -12.34 -24.98 0.97
CA GLY A 338 -13.40 -24.07 1.38
C GLY A 338 -13.13 -23.29 2.66
N THR A 339 -11.90 -23.31 3.16
CA THR A 339 -11.47 -22.53 4.34
C THR A 339 -10.20 -21.74 4.05
N ALA A 340 -9.81 -20.86 4.99
CA ALA A 340 -8.54 -20.13 4.93
C ALA A 340 -7.31 -20.98 5.30
N MET A 341 -7.49 -22.28 5.64
CA MET A 341 -6.36 -23.18 5.91
C MET A 341 -5.73 -23.65 4.60
N GLN A 342 -4.66 -22.95 4.22
CA GLN A 342 -3.91 -23.25 2.99
C GLN A 342 -3.02 -24.50 3.15
N PRO A 343 -2.60 -25.14 2.05
CA PRO A 343 -1.62 -26.20 2.07
C PRO A 343 -0.21 -25.66 2.38
N TRP A 344 0.56 -26.39 3.18
CA TRP A 344 1.94 -26.08 3.53
C TRP A 344 2.94 -27.09 2.94
N ASN A 345 2.59 -27.74 1.85
CA ASN A 345 3.44 -28.71 1.16
C ASN A 345 4.67 -28.09 0.47
N SER A 346 4.82 -26.78 0.50
CA SER A 346 6.03 -26.05 0.07
C SER A 346 7.15 -26.10 1.13
N LEU A 347 6.82 -26.41 2.39
CA LEU A 347 7.80 -26.58 3.46
C LEU A 347 8.52 -27.92 3.31
N ASN A 348 9.79 -27.97 3.72
CA ASN A 348 10.54 -29.22 3.73
C ASN A 348 10.10 -30.14 4.91
N ASP A 349 10.50 -31.40 4.84
CA ASP A 349 10.10 -32.42 5.83
C ASP A 349 10.51 -32.06 7.27
N LEU A 350 11.67 -31.42 7.46
CA LEU A 350 12.13 -30.98 8.77
C LEU A 350 11.25 -29.85 9.33
N GLU A 351 10.89 -28.88 8.50
CA GLU A 351 10.00 -27.77 8.88
C GLU A 351 8.60 -28.28 9.26
N ILE A 352 8.04 -29.18 8.47
CA ILE A 352 6.74 -29.84 8.77
C ILE A 352 6.84 -30.63 10.06
N ALA A 353 7.88 -31.45 10.22
CA ALA A 353 8.08 -32.22 11.44
C ALA A 353 8.21 -31.32 12.68
N ALA A 354 8.96 -30.23 12.58
CA ALA A 354 9.15 -29.27 13.67
C ALA A 354 7.83 -28.57 14.05
N ILE A 355 7.08 -28.05 13.06
CA ILE A 355 5.79 -27.38 13.31
C ILE A 355 4.80 -28.35 13.97
N VAL A 356 4.60 -29.53 13.38
CA VAL A 356 3.66 -30.52 13.91
C VAL A 356 4.07 -31.01 15.30
N THR A 357 5.38 -31.18 15.55
CA THR A 357 5.87 -31.50 16.89
C THR A 357 5.55 -30.39 17.88
N TYR A 358 5.77 -29.13 17.51
CA TYR A 358 5.44 -27.99 18.37
C TYR A 358 3.93 -27.93 18.67
N GLU A 359 3.08 -28.00 17.68
CA GLU A 359 1.62 -27.92 17.83
C GLU A 359 1.06 -29.03 18.71
N ARG A 360 1.67 -30.22 18.67
CA ARG A 360 1.24 -31.38 19.44
C ARG A 360 1.75 -31.39 20.90
N ASN A 361 2.74 -30.58 21.25
CA ASN A 361 3.36 -30.55 22.57
C ASN A 361 3.37 -29.17 23.22
N ALA A 362 2.93 -28.12 22.53
CA ALA A 362 2.74 -26.80 23.11
C ALA A 362 1.38 -26.69 23.82
N TRP A 363 1.23 -25.69 24.68
CA TRP A 363 -0.02 -25.32 25.36
C TRP A 363 -0.69 -26.43 26.18
N ASP A 364 0.06 -27.38 26.70
CA ASP A 364 -0.43 -28.57 27.43
C ASP A 364 -1.25 -29.54 26.55
N ASN A 365 -0.95 -29.65 25.26
CA ASN A 365 -1.49 -30.63 24.33
C ASN A 365 -0.94 -32.03 24.61
#